data_0d89b65d35a5ced34bf028f8fa33454a
#
_entry.id   0d89b65d35a5ced34bf028f8fa33454a
#
_cell.length_a   1.000
_cell.length_b   1.000
_cell.length_c   1.000
_cell.angle_alpha   90.00
_cell.angle_beta   90.00
_cell.angle_gamma   90.00
#
_symmetry.space_group_name_H-M   'P 1'
#
loop_
_entity.id
_entity.type
_entity.pdbx_description
1 polymer ?
#
loop_
_entity_poly.entity_id
_entity_poly.type
_entity_poly.pdbx_seq_one_letter_code
_entity_poly.pdbx_strand_id
1 'polypeptide(L)'
;MFDEFYQTANQLNPFIDFFYLDVLASVKEIKTALSAIKQFNKPTLLGLHFKKDFLLPSDESFDLLLDTIKEFSCEGIMTSCVSPEIYEGVLPNLKNQSLPFGFAVNAFIDVPEKIDLNEKFSLQPNDFLGLREDLTPKIFSTFANKAFKDGAKFLKGCCNIMPSHIQSLALEMQR
;
A
#
# COMPACT_ATOMS: atom_id res chain seq x y z
N MET A 1 -20.15 -1.94 -3.59
CA MET A 1 -18.92 -1.33 -3.02
C MET A 1 -19.09 -0.91 -1.55
N PHE A 2 -19.99 0.07 -1.17
CA PHE A 2 -20.14 0.46 0.23
C PHE A 2 -20.52 -0.73 1.12
N ASP A 3 -21.55 -1.48 0.74
CA ASP A 3 -22.03 -2.62 1.51
C ASP A 3 -20.99 -3.73 1.67
N GLU A 4 -20.14 -3.94 0.68
CA GLU A 4 -19.04 -4.92 0.72
C GLU A 4 -17.99 -4.52 1.76
N PHE A 5 -17.52 -3.25 1.72
CA PHE A 5 -16.62 -2.72 2.76
C PHE A 5 -17.25 -2.79 4.15
N TYR A 6 -18.51 -2.38 4.25
CA TYR A 6 -19.22 -2.40 5.53
C TYR A 6 -19.36 -3.81 6.10
N GLN A 7 -19.82 -4.78 5.30
CA GLN A 7 -20.03 -6.16 5.75
C GLN A 7 -18.72 -6.80 6.19
N THR A 8 -17.65 -6.64 5.39
CA THR A 8 -16.33 -7.15 5.75
C THR A 8 -15.82 -6.53 7.04
N ALA A 9 -15.90 -5.21 7.17
CA ALA A 9 -15.48 -4.51 8.36
C ALA A 9 -16.29 -4.91 9.60
N ASN A 10 -17.61 -5.07 9.46
CA ASN A 10 -18.49 -5.48 10.54
C ASN A 10 -18.16 -6.88 11.08
N GLN A 11 -17.80 -7.81 10.18
CA GLN A 11 -17.37 -9.15 10.58
C GLN A 11 -16.00 -9.15 11.27
N LEU A 12 -15.07 -8.33 10.82
CA LEU A 12 -13.72 -8.25 11.37
C LEU A 12 -13.66 -7.42 12.67
N ASN A 13 -14.53 -6.43 12.82
CA ASN A 13 -14.47 -5.45 13.90
C ASN A 13 -14.29 -6.02 15.31
N PRO A 14 -14.93 -7.14 15.73
CA PRO A 14 -14.70 -7.72 17.06
C PRO A 14 -13.31 -8.28 17.31
N PHE A 15 -12.54 -8.53 16.25
CA PHE A 15 -11.29 -9.31 16.30
C PHE A 15 -10.03 -8.49 15.96
N ILE A 16 -10.17 -7.20 15.65
CA ILE A 16 -9.07 -6.35 15.19
C ILE A 16 -8.92 -5.11 16.06
N ASP A 17 -7.71 -4.57 16.11
CA ASP A 17 -7.41 -3.32 16.81
C ASP A 17 -7.48 -2.09 15.89
N PHE A 18 -7.23 -2.28 14.58
CA PHE A 18 -7.26 -1.22 13.58
C PHE A 18 -7.65 -1.76 12.20
N PHE A 19 -8.06 -0.89 11.30
CA PHE A 19 -8.27 -1.20 9.88
C PHE A 19 -7.05 -0.83 9.05
N TYR A 20 -6.66 -1.72 8.15
CA TYR A 20 -5.77 -1.40 7.04
C TYR A 20 -6.54 -1.60 5.73
N LEU A 21 -6.86 -0.50 5.06
CA LEU A 21 -7.54 -0.50 3.77
C LEU A 21 -6.50 -0.63 2.67
N ASP A 22 -6.30 -1.83 2.16
CA ASP A 22 -5.17 -2.19 1.30
C ASP A 22 -5.47 -1.98 -0.20
N VAL A 23 -4.47 -1.52 -0.94
CA VAL A 23 -4.46 -1.41 -2.43
C VAL A 23 -5.62 -0.58 -3.00
N LEU A 24 -5.94 0.54 -2.34
CA LEU A 24 -6.98 1.46 -2.85
C LEU A 24 -6.47 2.20 -4.09
N ALA A 25 -7.32 2.30 -5.12
CA ALA A 25 -6.94 2.69 -6.47
C ALA A 25 -7.61 4.00 -6.97
N SER A 26 -8.58 4.54 -6.23
CA SER A 26 -9.28 5.77 -6.61
C SER A 26 -9.80 6.55 -5.41
N VAL A 27 -9.93 7.86 -5.56
CA VAL A 27 -10.53 8.74 -4.53
C VAL A 27 -11.95 8.31 -4.20
N LYS A 28 -12.73 7.87 -5.18
CA LYS A 28 -14.08 7.35 -4.97
C LYS A 28 -14.08 6.09 -4.08
N GLU A 29 -13.17 5.16 -4.34
CA GLU A 29 -13.04 3.93 -3.56
C GLU A 29 -12.61 4.25 -2.13
N ILE A 30 -11.59 5.10 -1.96
CA ILE A 30 -11.09 5.56 -0.66
C ILE A 30 -12.21 6.18 0.17
N LYS A 31 -12.94 7.14 -0.40
CA LYS A 31 -14.07 7.79 0.28
C LYS A 31 -15.17 6.81 0.66
N THR A 32 -15.47 5.85 -0.21
CA THR A 32 -16.48 4.82 0.03
C THR A 32 -16.05 3.89 1.17
N ALA A 33 -14.81 3.41 1.14
CA ALA A 33 -14.27 2.52 2.17
C ALA A 33 -14.23 3.21 3.55
N LEU A 34 -13.69 4.44 3.61
CA LEU A 34 -13.65 5.22 4.85
C LEU A 34 -15.04 5.51 5.40
N SER A 35 -16.01 5.86 4.54
CA SER A 35 -17.39 6.07 4.95
C SER A 35 -18.02 4.81 5.53
N ALA A 36 -17.75 3.66 4.96
CA ALA A 36 -18.29 2.37 5.41
C ALA A 36 -17.78 1.95 6.79
N ILE A 37 -16.50 2.26 7.11
CA ILE A 37 -15.90 1.84 8.38
C ILE A 37 -15.98 2.90 9.49
N LYS A 38 -16.33 4.14 9.17
CA LYS A 38 -16.34 5.28 10.10
C LYS A 38 -17.07 4.99 11.42
N GLN A 39 -18.19 4.27 11.38
CA GLN A 39 -18.99 3.95 12.55
C GLN A 39 -18.32 3.02 13.56
N PHE A 40 -17.30 2.27 13.16
CA PHE A 40 -16.59 1.34 14.05
C PHE A 40 -15.56 2.06 14.94
N ASN A 41 -15.23 3.32 14.63
CA ASN A 41 -14.38 4.19 15.44
C ASN A 41 -13.03 3.54 15.81
N LYS A 42 -12.41 2.87 14.86
CA LYS A 42 -11.06 2.27 15.01
C LYS A 42 -10.01 3.04 14.22
N PRO A 43 -8.74 3.04 14.69
CA PRO A 43 -7.63 3.58 13.91
C PRO A 43 -7.61 3.00 12.51
N THR A 44 -7.33 3.82 11.52
CA THR A 44 -7.34 3.39 10.11
C THR A 44 -6.07 3.81 9.38
N LEU A 45 -5.42 2.86 8.74
CA LEU A 45 -4.31 3.07 7.81
C LEU A 45 -4.81 2.92 6.37
N LEU A 46 -4.32 3.78 5.48
CA LEU A 46 -4.60 3.73 4.05
C LEU A 46 -3.43 3.15 3.28
N GLY A 47 -3.66 2.08 2.53
CA GLY A 47 -2.72 1.52 1.56
C GLY A 47 -3.14 1.91 0.14
N LEU A 48 -2.36 2.76 -0.51
CA LEU A 48 -2.67 3.40 -1.79
C LEU A 48 -1.80 2.81 -2.89
N HIS A 49 -2.41 2.39 -3.98
CA HIS A 49 -1.68 1.99 -5.16
C HIS A 49 -1.38 3.20 -6.05
N PHE A 50 -0.16 3.25 -6.59
CA PHE A 50 0.28 4.32 -7.49
C PHE A 50 0.81 3.74 -8.79
N LYS A 51 0.54 4.42 -9.90
CA LYS A 51 1.15 4.16 -11.20
C LYS A 51 2.59 4.68 -11.26
N LYS A 52 3.26 4.43 -12.37
CA LYS A 52 4.63 4.90 -12.62
C LYS A 52 4.75 6.43 -12.72
N ASP A 53 3.66 7.12 -13.05
CA ASP A 53 3.55 8.58 -13.07
C ASP A 53 3.19 9.21 -11.71
N PHE A 54 3.10 8.36 -10.65
CA PHE A 54 2.79 8.74 -9.27
C PHE A 54 1.35 9.24 -9.06
N LEU A 55 0.46 9.01 -10.01
CA LEU A 55 -0.98 9.19 -9.85
C LEU A 55 -1.62 7.90 -9.33
N LEU A 56 -2.83 8.01 -8.79
CA LEU A 56 -3.66 6.83 -8.54
C LEU A 56 -4.03 6.16 -9.89
N PRO A 57 -4.38 4.86 -9.91
CA PRO A 57 -4.83 4.19 -11.13
C PRO A 57 -6.00 4.88 -11.85
N SER A 58 -6.81 5.63 -11.13
CA SER A 58 -7.90 6.46 -11.65
C SER A 58 -7.47 7.84 -12.19
N ASP A 59 -6.16 8.09 -12.33
CA ASP A 59 -5.57 9.35 -12.80
C ASP A 59 -5.72 10.56 -11.83
N GLU A 60 -6.12 10.30 -10.59
CA GLU A 60 -6.29 11.34 -9.58
C GLU A 60 -4.96 11.66 -8.89
N SER A 61 -4.79 12.93 -8.53
CA SER A 61 -3.57 13.43 -7.88
C SER A 61 -3.52 13.13 -6.39
N PHE A 62 -2.30 13.15 -5.83
CA PHE A 62 -2.09 13.01 -4.40
C PHE A 62 -2.73 14.16 -3.59
N ASP A 63 -2.78 15.37 -4.14
CA ASP A 63 -3.42 16.52 -3.48
C ASP A 63 -4.93 16.32 -3.35
N LEU A 64 -5.60 15.84 -4.41
CA LEU A 64 -7.03 15.52 -4.38
C LEU A 64 -7.34 14.42 -3.35
N LEU A 65 -6.47 13.42 -3.26
CA LEU A 65 -6.54 12.39 -2.23
C LEU A 65 -6.48 13.02 -0.83
N LEU A 66 -5.46 13.83 -0.56
CA LEU A 66 -5.28 14.46 0.76
C LEU A 66 -6.48 15.32 1.14
N ASP A 67 -7.03 16.10 0.21
CA ASP A 67 -8.24 16.89 0.47
C ASP A 67 -9.45 16.01 0.81
N THR A 68 -9.58 14.86 0.14
CA THR A 68 -10.68 13.93 0.39
C THR A 68 -10.60 13.30 1.78
N ILE A 69 -9.41 12.90 2.22
CA ILE A 69 -9.25 12.19 3.50
C ILE A 69 -9.28 13.12 4.72
N LYS A 70 -9.21 14.44 4.55
CA LYS A 70 -9.35 15.42 5.65
C LYS A 70 -10.67 15.29 6.43
N GLU A 71 -11.71 14.77 5.78
CA GLU A 71 -13.02 14.53 6.41
C GLU A 71 -13.05 13.28 7.32
N PHE A 72 -11.97 12.52 7.32
CA PHE A 72 -11.87 11.23 8.02
C PHE A 72 -10.65 11.23 8.96
N SER A 73 -10.74 10.42 10.02
CA SER A 73 -9.61 10.18 10.91
C SER A 73 -8.76 9.04 10.36
N CYS A 74 -7.62 9.38 9.76
CA CYS A 74 -6.64 8.41 9.28
C CYS A 74 -5.35 8.54 10.11
N GLU A 75 -4.82 7.39 10.55
CA GLU A 75 -3.58 7.33 11.36
C GLU A 75 -2.32 7.33 10.49
N GLY A 76 -2.46 7.08 9.20
CA GLY A 76 -1.34 7.10 8.28
C GLY A 76 -1.67 6.68 6.86
N ILE A 77 -0.73 6.93 5.97
CA ILE A 77 -0.79 6.62 4.54
C ILE A 77 0.39 5.73 4.17
N MET A 78 0.13 4.67 3.43
CA MET A 78 1.17 3.80 2.87
C MET A 78 1.02 3.72 1.36
N THR A 79 2.13 3.65 0.63
CA THR A 79 2.05 3.06 -0.72
C THR A 79 1.78 1.57 -0.59
N SER A 80 0.96 1.00 -1.45
CA SER A 80 0.58 -0.40 -1.35
C SER A 80 0.66 -1.14 -2.67
N CYS A 81 1.33 -2.29 -2.63
CA CYS A 81 1.58 -3.18 -3.76
C CYS A 81 2.26 -2.49 -4.95
N VAL A 82 3.22 -1.63 -4.66
CA VAL A 82 4.04 -0.91 -5.64
C VAL A 82 5.49 -1.41 -5.59
N SER A 83 6.28 -1.11 -6.61
CA SER A 83 7.72 -1.39 -6.56
C SER A 83 8.45 -0.39 -5.63
N PRO A 84 9.67 -0.72 -5.14
CA PRO A 84 10.50 0.23 -4.40
C PRO A 84 10.70 1.57 -5.12
N GLU A 85 10.84 1.54 -6.46
CA GLU A 85 11.07 2.73 -7.29
C GLU A 85 9.85 3.65 -7.33
N ILE A 86 8.63 3.08 -7.38
CA ILE A 86 7.39 3.87 -7.28
C ILE A 86 7.29 4.51 -5.89
N TYR A 87 7.59 3.77 -4.82
CA TYR A 87 7.63 4.35 -3.48
C TYR A 87 8.62 5.53 -3.41
N GLU A 88 9.84 5.37 -3.93
CA GLU A 88 10.84 6.44 -3.92
C GLU A 88 10.38 7.68 -4.71
N GLY A 89 9.65 7.47 -5.81
CA GLY A 89 9.08 8.57 -6.59
C GLY A 89 7.93 9.30 -5.89
N VAL A 90 7.11 8.60 -5.12
CA VAL A 90 6.03 9.19 -4.31
C VAL A 90 6.54 9.80 -2.99
N LEU A 91 7.72 9.41 -2.52
CA LEU A 91 8.28 9.82 -1.23
C LEU A 91 8.28 11.34 -0.98
N PRO A 92 8.59 12.21 -1.96
CA PRO A 92 8.49 13.66 -1.76
C PRO A 92 7.08 14.10 -1.34
N ASN A 93 6.03 13.54 -1.96
CA ASN A 93 4.64 13.84 -1.63
C ASN A 93 4.30 13.32 -0.22
N LEU A 94 4.75 12.11 0.13
CA LEU A 94 4.56 11.53 1.46
C LEU A 94 5.25 12.35 2.56
N LYS A 95 6.41 12.92 2.29
CA LYS A 95 7.15 13.77 3.25
C LYS A 95 6.55 15.17 3.39
N ASN A 96 5.81 15.63 2.39
CA ASN A 96 5.25 16.99 2.37
C ASN A 96 3.84 17.10 2.98
N GLN A 97 3.34 16.02 3.59
CA GLN A 97 2.05 15.98 4.28
C GLN A 97 2.25 15.61 5.77
N SER A 98 1.22 15.78 6.60
CA SER A 98 1.35 15.70 8.06
C SER A 98 1.13 14.32 8.67
N LEU A 99 0.51 13.38 7.94
CA LEU A 99 0.21 12.04 8.46
C LEU A 99 1.47 11.18 8.48
N PRO A 100 1.62 10.26 9.45
CA PRO A 100 2.61 9.20 9.38
C PRO A 100 2.51 8.43 8.06
N PHE A 101 3.63 8.07 7.47
CA PHE A 101 3.65 7.39 6.19
C PHE A 101 4.54 6.13 6.19
N GLY A 102 4.39 5.32 5.15
CA GLY A 102 5.17 4.11 4.97
C GLY A 102 4.95 3.43 3.63
N PHE A 103 5.28 2.16 3.55
CA PHE A 103 5.15 1.37 2.32
C PHE A 103 4.72 -0.08 2.56
N ALA A 104 4.12 -0.66 1.53
CA ALA A 104 3.98 -2.09 1.31
C ALA A 104 4.46 -2.40 -0.11
N VAL A 105 5.77 -2.66 -0.29
CA VAL A 105 6.33 -2.91 -1.61
C VAL A 105 6.22 -4.37 -2.03
N ASN A 106 6.09 -4.59 -3.33
CA ASN A 106 6.08 -5.90 -3.96
C ASN A 106 7.43 -6.21 -4.63
N ALA A 107 7.62 -7.46 -5.02
CA ALA A 107 8.76 -7.94 -5.78
C ALA A 107 8.33 -8.45 -7.17
N PHE A 108 7.44 -7.74 -7.86
CA PHE A 108 7.12 -7.98 -9.26
C PHE A 108 8.10 -7.24 -10.18
N ILE A 109 8.41 -7.84 -11.34
CA ILE A 109 9.21 -7.17 -12.38
C ILE A 109 8.47 -5.95 -12.89
N ASP A 110 7.18 -6.11 -13.22
CA ASP A 110 6.31 -5.02 -13.64
C ASP A 110 4.87 -5.31 -13.27
N VAL A 111 4.12 -4.25 -12.96
CA VAL A 111 2.67 -4.29 -12.78
C VAL A 111 2.08 -3.43 -13.91
N PRO A 112 1.43 -4.02 -14.92
CA PRO A 112 0.88 -3.26 -16.03
C PRO A 112 -0.24 -2.35 -15.54
N GLU A 113 -0.29 -1.13 -16.08
CA GLU A 113 -1.34 -0.15 -15.74
C GLU A 113 -2.73 -0.58 -16.23
N LYS A 114 -2.78 -1.43 -17.26
CA LYS A 114 -4.01 -2.01 -17.80
C LYS A 114 -3.80 -3.50 -18.00
N ILE A 115 -4.73 -4.28 -17.50
CA ILE A 115 -4.77 -5.72 -17.71
C ILE A 115 -5.86 -6.01 -18.74
N ASP A 116 -5.50 -6.66 -19.85
CA ASP A 116 -6.49 -7.17 -20.81
C ASP A 116 -7.12 -8.44 -20.22
N LEU A 117 -8.33 -8.32 -19.71
CA LEU A 117 -9.09 -9.44 -19.15
C LEU A 117 -9.48 -10.52 -20.19
N ASN A 118 -9.25 -10.26 -21.50
CA ASN A 118 -9.46 -11.25 -22.55
C ASN A 118 -8.21 -12.13 -22.78
N GLU A 119 -7.04 -11.75 -22.25
CA GLU A 119 -5.90 -12.63 -22.27
C GLU A 119 -6.17 -13.85 -21.38
N LYS A 120 -5.81 -15.04 -21.89
CA LYS A 120 -5.86 -16.27 -21.09
C LYS A 120 -4.73 -16.25 -20.07
N PHE A 121 -5.04 -15.76 -18.89
CA PHE A 121 -4.12 -15.86 -17.76
C PHE A 121 -3.86 -17.33 -17.42
N SER A 122 -2.64 -17.65 -17.01
CA SER A 122 -2.30 -18.95 -16.44
C SER A 122 -3.18 -19.23 -15.20
N LEU A 123 -3.28 -20.49 -14.80
CA LEU A 123 -4.03 -20.88 -13.60
C LEU A 123 -3.47 -20.28 -12.31
N GLN A 124 -2.28 -19.67 -12.36
CA GLN A 124 -1.67 -18.98 -11.24
C GLN A 124 -1.77 -17.46 -11.44
N PRO A 125 -2.63 -16.78 -10.67
CA PRO A 125 -2.68 -15.32 -10.69
C PRO A 125 -1.30 -14.73 -10.43
N ASN A 126 -0.93 -13.70 -11.18
CA ASN A 126 0.30 -12.94 -11.05
C ASN A 126 1.60 -13.55 -11.63
N ASP A 127 1.60 -14.79 -12.17
CA ASP A 127 2.79 -15.36 -12.83
C ASP A 127 3.31 -14.46 -13.96
N PHE A 128 2.40 -13.79 -14.69
CA PHE A 128 2.74 -12.87 -15.77
C PHE A 128 3.43 -11.58 -15.31
N LEU A 129 3.38 -11.25 -14.02
CA LEU A 129 4.03 -10.07 -13.45
C LEU A 129 5.53 -10.29 -13.23
N GLY A 130 5.98 -11.55 -13.29
CA GLY A 130 7.36 -11.93 -13.06
C GLY A 130 7.86 -11.69 -11.63
N LEU A 131 8.97 -12.31 -11.27
CA LEU A 131 9.61 -12.17 -9.97
C LEU A 131 10.91 -11.39 -10.07
N ARG A 132 11.10 -10.39 -9.24
CA ARG A 132 12.35 -9.64 -9.08
C ARG A 132 13.33 -10.43 -8.22
N GLU A 133 14.22 -11.16 -8.87
CA GLU A 133 15.29 -11.90 -8.18
C GLU A 133 16.36 -10.98 -7.58
N ASP A 134 16.49 -9.77 -8.10
CA ASP A 134 17.39 -8.73 -7.59
C ASP A 134 16.95 -8.18 -6.23
N LEU A 135 15.64 -8.19 -5.92
CA LEU A 135 15.12 -7.73 -4.63
C LEU A 135 15.31 -8.82 -3.54
N THR A 136 16.57 -9.16 -3.28
CA THR A 136 16.92 -10.13 -2.24
C THR A 136 16.57 -9.64 -0.83
N PRO A 137 16.49 -10.53 0.19
CA PRO A 137 16.27 -10.12 1.58
C PRO A 137 17.21 -9.00 2.06
N LYS A 138 18.47 -9.01 1.66
CA LYS A 138 19.45 -7.97 2.01
C LYS A 138 19.16 -6.64 1.31
N ILE A 139 18.82 -6.67 0.03
CA ILE A 139 18.48 -5.46 -0.73
C ILE A 139 17.19 -4.84 -0.18
N PHE A 140 16.16 -5.67 0.10
CA PHE A 140 14.93 -5.22 0.73
C PHE A 140 15.18 -4.57 2.10
N SER A 141 15.97 -5.20 2.97
CA SER A 141 16.25 -4.63 4.30
C SER A 141 17.04 -3.32 4.21
N THR A 142 17.96 -3.19 3.25
CA THR A 142 18.69 -1.94 3.01
C THR A 142 17.77 -0.82 2.53
N PHE A 143 16.86 -1.12 1.59
CA PHE A 143 15.83 -0.19 1.13
C PHE A 143 14.90 0.23 2.29
N ALA A 144 14.40 -0.72 3.06
CA ALA A 144 13.49 -0.47 4.17
C ALA A 144 14.15 0.38 5.28
N ASN A 145 15.42 0.12 5.59
CA ASN A 145 16.18 0.92 6.55
C ASN A 145 16.41 2.36 6.06
N LYS A 146 16.67 2.54 4.75
CA LYS A 146 16.74 3.88 4.15
C LYS A 146 15.39 4.59 4.29
N ALA A 147 14.28 3.94 3.92
CA ALA A 147 12.95 4.51 4.04
C ALA A 147 12.60 4.89 5.50
N PHE A 148 12.99 4.07 6.47
CA PHE A 148 12.85 4.37 7.89
C PHE A 148 13.62 5.64 8.29
N LYS A 149 14.88 5.77 7.86
CA LYS A 149 15.70 6.97 8.09
C LYS A 149 15.12 8.21 7.40
N ASP A 150 14.43 8.03 6.27
CA ASP A 150 13.70 9.06 5.55
C ASP A 150 12.36 9.46 6.22
N GLY A 151 11.97 8.78 7.30
CA GLY A 151 10.82 9.11 8.13
C GLY A 151 9.63 8.16 8.03
N ALA A 152 9.72 7.07 7.24
CA ALA A 152 8.67 6.07 7.17
C ALA A 152 8.43 5.43 8.55
N LYS A 153 7.16 5.26 8.93
CA LYS A 153 6.74 4.64 10.20
C LYS A 153 6.19 3.23 10.02
N PHE A 154 5.74 2.90 8.82
CA PHE A 154 5.14 1.61 8.48
C PHE A 154 5.96 0.95 7.38
N LEU A 155 6.52 -0.23 7.67
CA LEU A 155 7.37 -0.99 6.77
C LEU A 155 6.74 -2.37 6.56
N LYS A 156 6.20 -2.62 5.37
CA LYS A 156 5.46 -3.84 5.05
C LYS A 156 5.97 -4.45 3.75
N GLY A 157 6.04 -5.78 3.71
CA GLY A 157 6.14 -6.54 2.47
C GLY A 157 4.76 -6.79 1.86
N CYS A 158 4.67 -6.79 0.53
CA CYS A 158 3.51 -7.19 -0.23
C CYS A 158 3.85 -8.42 -1.09
N CYS A 159 3.23 -8.57 -2.25
CA CYS A 159 3.41 -9.72 -3.13
C CYS A 159 4.87 -10.08 -3.38
N ASN A 160 5.20 -11.37 -3.29
CA ASN A 160 6.55 -11.93 -3.46
C ASN A 160 7.61 -11.47 -2.44
N ILE A 161 7.25 -10.69 -1.43
CA ILE A 161 8.12 -10.44 -0.28
C ILE A 161 7.95 -11.59 0.71
N MET A 162 8.99 -12.39 0.84
CA MET A 162 8.99 -13.63 1.63
C MET A 162 9.33 -13.37 3.11
N PRO A 163 9.04 -14.32 4.03
CA PRO A 163 9.41 -14.21 5.43
C PRO A 163 10.90 -13.89 5.67
N SER A 164 11.80 -14.39 4.81
CA SER A 164 13.23 -14.09 4.86
C SER A 164 13.57 -12.62 4.67
N HIS A 165 12.78 -11.88 3.87
CA HIS A 165 12.94 -10.43 3.70
C HIS A 165 12.60 -9.70 4.99
N ILE A 166 11.48 -10.07 5.62
CA ILE A 166 11.05 -9.47 6.89
C ILE A 166 12.03 -9.81 8.02
N GLN A 167 12.54 -11.05 8.05
CA GLN A 167 13.58 -11.44 9.03
C GLN A 167 14.85 -10.60 8.84
N SER A 168 15.32 -10.41 7.60
CA SER A 168 16.48 -9.57 7.30
C SER A 168 16.27 -8.13 7.76
N LEU A 169 15.08 -7.57 7.53
CA LEU A 169 14.71 -6.23 8.01
C LEU A 169 14.73 -6.17 9.54
N ALA A 170 14.09 -7.11 10.22
CA ALA A 170 14.04 -7.13 11.69
C ALA A 170 15.44 -7.17 12.32
N LEU A 171 16.36 -7.97 11.75
CA LEU A 171 17.75 -8.02 12.19
C LEU A 171 18.53 -6.72 11.91
N GLU A 172 18.23 -6.02 10.82
CA GLU A 172 18.86 -4.73 10.49
C GLU A 172 18.38 -3.61 11.44
N MET A 173 17.10 -3.63 11.82
CA MET A 173 16.49 -2.62 12.71
C MET A 173 16.89 -2.76 14.18
N GLN A 174 17.47 -3.89 14.58
CA GLN A 174 17.99 -4.13 15.94
C GLN A 174 19.42 -3.64 16.15
N ARG A 175 20.09 -3.17 15.12
CA ARG A 175 21.48 -2.69 15.13
C ARG A 175 21.55 -1.17 15.32
#